data_5d0c2c6f773b6f01f37872923c75fdbb
#
_entry.id   5d0c2c6f773b6f01f37872923c75fdbb
#
_cell.length_a   1.000
_cell.length_b   1.000
_cell.length_c   1.000
_cell.angle_alpha   90.00
_cell.angle_beta   90.00
_cell.angle_gamma   90.00
#
_symmetry.space_group_name_H-M   'P 1'
#
loop_
_entity.id
_entity.type
_entity.pdbx_description
1 polymer ?
#
loop_
_entity_poly.entity_id
_entity_poly.type
_entity_poly.pdbx_seq_one_letter_code
_entity_poly.pdbx_strand_id
1 'polypeptide(L)'
;MKKAFTLIFLALMAFSLNAQTLKTLTWAGHERQYIEYVPSTYSEDTPAPVLFMLHGLDDEATNFFNATDIRTKAEEKGWIVVCPQALEFNLDIPGIGSYPFGTAWSAGVTVTVEFNLYGMPFNFDVTVNPDADDSGFLMATLATLEEEYNLEQDSVFFAGFSLGACMSHRMAIEHGDRINAIAAVSGVVGNDMDEMTPAANVNVLEIFGTSDEMISYDNAEISLQSYGTHSIGLPAEATVEYWRAFNQCADQPLIEIYPDTHNDGLTFEMYSYLDGQNDSHVGFIKVNDGMHRWYSGNTNDIDYTEEIIKFFTGTIDVTDVEELAETALNVYPNPAKDFIFVEGSENVGIYDLCGKMVLQSQGASKIDISSLPDGMYFVRSGERCNKLVVRR
;
A
#
# COMPACT_ATOMS: atom_id res chain seq x y z
N MET A 1 -49.07 55.75 -24.22
CA MET A 1 -47.99 54.87 -24.58
C MET A 1 -47.33 54.43 -23.28
N LYS A 2 -47.69 53.24 -22.74
CA LYS A 2 -47.08 52.65 -21.54
C LYS A 2 -46.06 51.63 -22.00
N LYS A 3 -44.77 51.88 -21.75
CA LYS A 3 -43.69 50.92 -21.99
C LYS A 3 -43.69 49.87 -20.86
N ALA A 4 -43.99 48.65 -21.21
CA ALA A 4 -43.82 47.51 -20.31
C ALA A 4 -42.34 47.12 -20.32
N PHE A 5 -41.69 47.19 -19.16
CA PHE A 5 -40.35 46.62 -18.93
C PHE A 5 -40.53 45.15 -18.54
N THR A 6 -40.13 44.24 -19.42
CA THR A 6 -40.08 42.80 -19.09
C THR A 6 -38.76 42.56 -18.39
N LEU A 7 -38.78 42.29 -17.07
CA LEU A 7 -37.65 41.80 -16.32
C LEU A 7 -37.52 40.29 -16.62
N ILE A 8 -36.47 39.90 -17.32
CA ILE A 8 -36.07 38.50 -17.44
C ILE A 8 -35.31 38.14 -16.14
N PHE A 9 -35.97 37.37 -15.28
CA PHE A 9 -35.29 36.72 -14.16
C PHE A 9 -34.54 35.51 -14.71
N LEU A 10 -33.22 35.60 -14.83
CA LEU A 10 -32.35 34.48 -15.01
C LEU A 10 -32.26 33.80 -13.64
N ALA A 11 -32.99 32.71 -13.46
CA ALA A 11 -32.82 31.85 -12.31
C ALA A 11 -31.50 31.10 -12.51
N LEU A 12 -30.42 31.54 -11.87
CA LEU A 12 -29.28 30.70 -11.62
C LEU A 12 -29.78 29.56 -10.71
N MET A 13 -30.02 28.39 -11.28
CA MET A 13 -30.05 27.17 -10.50
C MET A 13 -28.60 26.93 -10.03
N ALA A 14 -28.31 27.34 -8.79
CA ALA A 14 -27.17 26.81 -8.07
C ALA A 14 -27.49 25.33 -7.81
N PHE A 15 -26.97 24.45 -8.64
CA PHE A 15 -26.81 23.06 -8.26
C PHE A 15 -25.86 23.08 -7.06
N SER A 16 -26.39 22.97 -5.85
CA SER A 16 -25.57 22.49 -4.72
C SER A 16 -25.23 21.04 -5.06
N LEU A 17 -24.09 20.85 -5.69
CA LEU A 17 -23.45 19.55 -5.75
C LEU A 17 -23.28 19.10 -4.30
N ASN A 18 -24.11 18.15 -3.84
CA ASN A 18 -23.81 17.41 -2.63
C ASN A 18 -22.51 16.67 -2.96
N ALA A 19 -21.40 17.09 -2.38
CA ALA A 19 -20.08 16.53 -2.64
C ALA A 19 -20.02 15.00 -2.37
N GLN A 20 -20.98 14.45 -1.63
CA GLN A 20 -21.09 13.02 -1.32
C GLN A 20 -22.50 12.54 -1.66
N THR A 21 -22.58 11.53 -2.53
CA THR A 21 -23.84 10.93 -2.99
C THR A 21 -23.78 9.40 -2.89
N LEU A 22 -24.85 8.80 -2.38
CA LEU A 22 -25.03 7.34 -2.49
C LEU A 22 -25.62 7.04 -3.87
N LYS A 23 -24.91 6.26 -4.63
CA LYS A 23 -25.29 5.79 -5.97
C LYS A 23 -25.60 4.29 -5.95
N THR A 24 -26.36 3.84 -6.92
CA THR A 24 -26.67 2.42 -7.12
C THR A 24 -26.40 2.03 -8.55
N LEU A 25 -25.94 0.80 -8.74
CA LEU A 25 -25.71 0.16 -10.04
C LEU A 25 -26.21 -1.28 -9.98
N THR A 26 -27.00 -1.73 -10.96
CA THR A 26 -27.35 -3.14 -11.06
C THR A 26 -26.23 -3.89 -11.77
N TRP A 27 -25.61 -4.86 -11.09
CA TRP A 27 -24.54 -5.68 -11.64
C TRP A 27 -24.72 -7.15 -11.28
N ALA A 28 -24.56 -8.07 -12.25
CA ALA A 28 -24.69 -9.51 -12.06
C ALA A 28 -25.99 -9.94 -11.34
N GLY A 29 -27.09 -9.19 -11.52
CA GLY A 29 -28.38 -9.47 -10.88
C GLY A 29 -28.55 -8.90 -9.47
N HIS A 30 -27.54 -8.21 -8.92
CA HIS A 30 -27.58 -7.55 -7.62
C HIS A 30 -27.68 -6.04 -7.78
N GLU A 31 -28.42 -5.39 -6.87
CA GLU A 31 -28.33 -3.94 -6.69
C GLU A 31 -27.08 -3.66 -5.85
N ARG A 32 -26.07 -3.03 -6.46
CA ARG A 32 -24.83 -2.66 -5.83
C ARG A 32 -24.87 -1.18 -5.46
N GLN A 33 -24.19 -0.82 -4.39
CA GLN A 33 -24.14 0.55 -3.89
C GLN A 33 -22.70 1.05 -3.82
N TYR A 34 -22.53 2.36 -4.00
CA TYR A 34 -21.26 3.03 -3.76
C TYR A 34 -21.48 4.48 -3.35
N ILE A 35 -20.58 5.00 -2.53
CA ILE A 35 -20.49 6.42 -2.26
C ILE A 35 -19.66 7.04 -3.38
N GLU A 36 -20.17 8.11 -3.95
CA GLU A 36 -19.47 8.96 -4.89
C GLU A 36 -19.21 10.31 -4.23
N TYR A 37 -17.98 10.76 -4.25
CA TYR A 37 -17.57 12.07 -3.78
C TYR A 37 -16.92 12.82 -4.93
N VAL A 38 -17.53 13.93 -5.33
CA VAL A 38 -17.00 14.83 -6.37
C VAL A 38 -16.53 16.10 -5.67
N PRO A 39 -15.23 16.46 -5.75
CA PRO A 39 -14.72 17.64 -5.07
C PRO A 39 -15.33 18.92 -5.64
N SER A 40 -15.46 19.95 -4.82
CA SER A 40 -16.02 21.24 -5.23
C SER A 40 -15.16 21.96 -6.29
N THR A 41 -13.92 21.53 -6.41
CA THR A 41 -12.94 22.03 -7.39
C THR A 41 -13.03 21.33 -8.75
N TYR A 42 -13.82 20.25 -8.89
CA TYR A 42 -13.99 19.54 -10.15
C TYR A 42 -14.56 20.45 -11.25
N SER A 43 -14.05 20.30 -12.46
CA SER A 43 -14.52 20.98 -13.65
C SER A 43 -14.47 20.05 -14.85
N GLU A 44 -15.50 20.05 -15.67
CA GLU A 44 -15.54 19.27 -16.94
C GLU A 44 -14.42 19.67 -17.92
N ASP A 45 -13.84 20.86 -17.76
CA ASP A 45 -12.76 21.36 -18.62
C ASP A 45 -11.38 20.76 -18.26
N THR A 46 -11.24 20.13 -17.10
CA THR A 46 -9.98 19.56 -16.60
C THR A 46 -10.19 18.10 -16.20
N PRO A 47 -9.46 17.15 -16.82
CA PRO A 47 -9.56 15.75 -16.42
C PRO A 47 -9.23 15.56 -14.93
N ALA A 48 -10.00 14.74 -14.23
CA ALA A 48 -9.81 14.45 -12.80
C ALA A 48 -9.36 13.01 -12.59
N PRO A 49 -8.38 12.77 -11.70
CA PRO A 49 -8.08 11.43 -11.20
C PRO A 49 -9.27 10.81 -10.46
N VAL A 50 -9.36 9.48 -10.49
CA VAL A 50 -10.36 8.73 -9.73
C VAL A 50 -9.71 7.72 -8.78
N LEU A 51 -10.17 7.69 -7.53
CA LEU A 51 -9.71 6.80 -6.49
C LEU A 51 -10.85 5.93 -5.95
N PHE A 52 -10.70 4.62 -6.06
CA PHE A 52 -11.57 3.64 -5.41
C PHE A 52 -11.01 3.30 -4.03
N MET A 53 -11.84 3.43 -2.99
CA MET A 53 -11.51 3.13 -1.60
C MET A 53 -12.30 1.91 -1.15
N LEU A 54 -11.61 0.78 -0.88
CA LEU A 54 -12.22 -0.52 -0.61
C LEU A 54 -12.13 -0.86 0.89
N HIS A 55 -13.29 -0.98 1.54
CA HIS A 55 -13.39 -1.28 2.98
C HIS A 55 -12.99 -2.72 3.32
N GLY A 56 -12.74 -2.98 4.60
CA GLY A 56 -12.43 -4.32 5.12
C GLY A 56 -13.64 -5.25 5.24
N LEU A 57 -13.40 -6.46 5.76
CA LEU A 57 -14.45 -7.43 6.07
C LEU A 57 -15.42 -6.87 7.10
N ASP A 58 -16.73 -7.12 6.89
CA ASP A 58 -17.83 -6.73 7.80
C ASP A 58 -17.87 -5.22 8.10
N ASP A 59 -17.43 -4.38 7.14
CA ASP A 59 -17.47 -2.92 7.24
C ASP A 59 -18.42 -2.32 6.19
N GLU A 60 -18.66 -1.02 6.32
CA GLU A 60 -19.50 -0.25 5.42
C GLU A 60 -18.69 0.83 4.69
N ALA A 61 -18.99 1.04 3.41
CA ALA A 61 -18.39 2.09 2.60
C ALA A 61 -18.42 3.47 3.27
N THR A 62 -19.54 3.78 3.96
CA THR A 62 -19.72 5.05 4.68
C THR A 62 -18.76 5.18 5.87
N ASN A 63 -18.56 4.10 6.63
CA ASN A 63 -17.66 4.10 7.78
C ASN A 63 -16.22 4.30 7.31
N PHE A 64 -15.80 3.54 6.31
CA PHE A 64 -14.45 3.61 5.77
C PHE A 64 -14.16 4.98 5.14
N PHE A 65 -15.08 5.53 4.34
CA PHE A 65 -14.97 6.87 3.78
C PHE A 65 -14.76 7.95 4.85
N ASN A 66 -15.47 7.84 5.98
CA ASN A 66 -15.35 8.82 7.06
C ASN A 66 -14.14 8.62 7.95
N ALA A 67 -13.61 7.40 8.05
CA ALA A 67 -12.48 7.06 8.92
C ALA A 67 -11.12 7.44 8.32
N THR A 68 -11.00 7.55 7.00
CA THR A 68 -9.72 7.69 6.29
C THR A 68 -9.33 9.14 5.94
N ASP A 69 -10.12 10.14 6.33
CA ASP A 69 -9.95 11.56 5.95
C ASP A 69 -9.81 11.82 4.43
N ILE A 70 -10.17 10.83 3.62
CA ILE A 70 -10.03 10.92 2.16
C ILE A 70 -10.80 12.10 1.55
N ARG A 71 -11.90 12.53 2.19
CA ARG A 71 -12.66 13.69 1.75
C ARG A 71 -11.81 14.96 1.68
N THR A 72 -11.03 15.23 2.74
CA THR A 72 -10.17 16.41 2.82
C THR A 72 -9.14 16.36 1.70
N LYS A 73 -8.52 15.20 1.49
CA LYS A 73 -7.52 15.01 0.46
C LYS A 73 -8.10 15.11 -0.97
N ALA A 74 -9.29 14.57 -1.17
CA ALA A 74 -10.00 14.68 -2.45
C ALA A 74 -10.30 16.13 -2.81
N GLU A 75 -10.74 16.95 -1.85
CA GLU A 75 -10.94 18.41 -2.07
C GLU A 75 -9.64 19.13 -2.40
N GLU A 76 -8.56 18.85 -1.67
CA GLU A 76 -7.26 19.47 -1.87
C GLU A 76 -6.66 19.15 -3.25
N LYS A 77 -6.84 17.91 -3.72
CA LYS A 77 -6.23 17.40 -4.94
C LYS A 77 -7.13 17.45 -6.17
N GLY A 78 -8.42 17.68 -6.00
CA GLY A 78 -9.39 17.67 -7.09
C GLY A 78 -9.74 16.28 -7.60
N TRP A 79 -9.66 15.25 -6.73
CA TRP A 79 -9.90 13.85 -7.10
C TRP A 79 -11.33 13.44 -6.88
N ILE A 80 -11.90 12.66 -7.81
CA ILE A 80 -13.16 11.96 -7.60
C ILE A 80 -12.87 10.71 -6.78
N VAL A 81 -13.62 10.50 -5.70
CA VAL A 81 -13.46 9.33 -4.82
C VAL A 81 -14.71 8.48 -4.85
N VAL A 82 -14.52 7.18 -4.96
CA VAL A 82 -15.59 6.18 -4.94
C VAL A 82 -15.32 5.19 -3.82
N CYS A 83 -16.30 5.01 -2.92
CA CYS A 83 -16.27 3.95 -1.92
C CYS A 83 -17.40 2.95 -2.20
N PRO A 84 -17.11 1.86 -2.92
CA PRO A 84 -18.10 0.82 -3.20
C PRO A 84 -18.40 -0.01 -1.97
N GLN A 85 -19.60 -0.61 -1.92
CA GLN A 85 -20.05 -1.52 -0.87
C GLN A 85 -19.94 -2.97 -1.34
N ALA A 86 -19.23 -3.80 -0.59
CA ALA A 86 -19.22 -5.25 -0.77
C ALA A 86 -20.57 -5.87 -0.46
N LEU A 87 -20.88 -7.01 -1.06
CA LEU A 87 -22.10 -7.77 -0.76
C LEU A 87 -21.95 -8.54 0.55
N GLU A 88 -23.10 -8.79 1.19
CA GLU A 88 -23.21 -9.74 2.30
C GLU A 88 -22.76 -11.13 1.86
N PHE A 89 -21.99 -11.78 2.71
CA PHE A 89 -21.52 -13.14 2.51
C PHE A 89 -21.98 -14.04 3.68
N ASN A 90 -22.45 -15.22 3.33
CA ASN A 90 -22.78 -16.24 4.29
C ASN A 90 -21.85 -17.44 4.11
N LEU A 91 -21.27 -17.90 5.20
CA LEU A 91 -20.50 -19.13 5.23
C LEU A 91 -21.46 -20.32 5.26
N ASP A 92 -21.58 -21.02 4.15
CA ASP A 92 -22.42 -22.22 4.03
C ASP A 92 -21.60 -23.46 4.38
N ILE A 93 -21.91 -24.05 5.55
CA ILE A 93 -21.26 -25.28 6.01
C ILE A 93 -22.12 -26.48 5.65
N PRO A 94 -21.67 -27.39 4.78
CA PRO A 94 -22.46 -28.55 4.33
C PRO A 94 -22.95 -29.42 5.49
N GLY A 95 -24.28 -29.62 5.57
CA GLY A 95 -24.91 -30.43 6.63
C GLY A 95 -25.01 -29.77 8.00
N ILE A 96 -24.55 -28.54 8.17
CA ILE A 96 -24.57 -27.78 9.45
C ILE A 96 -25.47 -26.55 9.32
N GLY A 97 -25.28 -25.73 8.30
CA GLY A 97 -26.12 -24.54 8.07
C GLY A 97 -25.36 -23.38 7.43
N SER A 98 -26.07 -22.24 7.29
CA SER A 98 -25.55 -20.98 6.76
C SER A 98 -25.35 -20.00 7.90
N TYR A 99 -24.19 -19.36 7.96
CA TYR A 99 -23.78 -18.43 9.01
C TYR A 99 -23.43 -17.09 8.39
N PRO A 100 -24.01 -15.96 8.82
CA PRO A 100 -23.62 -14.65 8.34
C PRO A 100 -22.14 -14.37 8.68
N PHE A 101 -21.40 -13.95 7.66
CA PHE A 101 -19.98 -13.63 7.76
C PHE A 101 -19.72 -12.10 7.64
N GLY A 102 -20.78 -11.34 7.27
CA GLY A 102 -20.72 -9.92 7.03
C GLY A 102 -20.46 -9.57 5.57
N THR A 103 -20.24 -8.30 5.30
CA THR A 103 -19.92 -7.81 3.96
C THR A 103 -18.50 -8.20 3.56
N ALA A 104 -18.32 -8.81 2.41
CA ALA A 104 -17.04 -9.35 1.98
C ALA A 104 -16.81 -9.18 0.48
N TRP A 105 -15.59 -8.84 0.09
CA TRP A 105 -15.15 -8.81 -1.31
C TRP A 105 -14.78 -10.22 -1.78
N SER A 106 -15.09 -10.53 -3.03
CA SER A 106 -14.53 -11.70 -3.72
C SER A 106 -13.08 -11.42 -4.13
N ALA A 107 -12.19 -11.38 -3.14
CA ALA A 107 -10.82 -10.89 -3.28
C ALA A 107 -9.81 -11.97 -3.70
N GLY A 108 -10.27 -13.16 -4.12
CA GLY A 108 -9.38 -14.28 -4.43
C GLY A 108 -8.75 -14.91 -3.19
N VAL A 109 -9.54 -15.00 -2.11
CA VAL A 109 -9.13 -15.58 -0.84
C VAL A 109 -9.96 -16.82 -0.56
N THR A 110 -9.28 -17.94 -0.35
CA THR A 110 -9.87 -19.22 0.09
C THR A 110 -9.27 -19.61 1.43
N VAL A 111 -10.13 -19.99 2.39
CA VAL A 111 -9.73 -20.46 3.72
C VAL A 111 -10.15 -21.91 3.90
N THR A 112 -9.30 -22.73 4.52
CA THR A 112 -9.64 -24.10 4.91
C THR A 112 -10.29 -24.07 6.28
N VAL A 113 -11.58 -24.36 6.38
CA VAL A 113 -12.30 -24.39 7.65
C VAL A 113 -12.15 -25.78 8.25
N GLU A 114 -11.62 -25.84 9.48
CA GLU A 114 -11.49 -27.07 10.26
C GLU A 114 -12.56 -27.11 11.35
N PHE A 115 -13.31 -28.19 11.41
CA PHE A 115 -14.24 -28.40 12.51
C PHE A 115 -14.29 -29.86 12.94
N ASN A 116 -14.68 -30.08 14.21
CA ASN A 116 -14.76 -31.41 14.78
C ASN A 116 -16.24 -31.80 14.97
N LEU A 117 -16.69 -32.80 14.23
CA LEU A 117 -18.04 -33.33 14.37
C LEU A 117 -17.98 -34.74 14.96
N TYR A 118 -18.55 -34.94 16.14
CA TYR A 118 -18.54 -36.22 16.88
C TYR A 118 -17.13 -36.83 17.10
N GLY A 119 -16.10 -35.97 17.26
CA GLY A 119 -14.73 -36.41 17.46
C GLY A 119 -13.96 -36.76 16.18
N MET A 120 -14.54 -36.51 15.03
CA MET A 120 -13.88 -36.63 13.70
C MET A 120 -13.57 -35.24 13.14
N PRO A 121 -12.31 -34.96 12.75
CA PRO A 121 -11.97 -33.71 12.10
C PRO A 121 -12.52 -33.71 10.65
N PHE A 122 -13.09 -32.61 10.26
CA PHE A 122 -13.52 -32.30 8.88
C PHE A 122 -12.88 -31.00 8.45
N ASN A 123 -12.32 -30.99 7.25
CA ASN A 123 -11.75 -29.82 6.62
C ASN A 123 -12.46 -29.60 5.29
N PHE A 124 -12.76 -28.37 4.98
CA PHE A 124 -13.28 -27.97 3.66
C PHE A 124 -12.84 -26.54 3.34
N ASP A 125 -12.57 -26.31 2.07
CA ASP A 125 -12.18 -25.00 1.59
C ASP A 125 -13.39 -24.13 1.35
N VAL A 126 -13.30 -22.87 1.74
CA VAL A 126 -14.32 -21.85 1.54
C VAL A 126 -13.68 -20.64 0.87
N THR A 127 -14.03 -20.42 -0.38
CA THR A 127 -13.69 -19.17 -1.06
C THR A 127 -14.60 -18.05 -0.55
N VAL A 128 -14.03 -16.92 -0.20
CA VAL A 128 -14.77 -15.77 0.33
C VAL A 128 -15.57 -15.14 -0.81
N ASN A 129 -16.88 -15.12 -0.65
CA ASN A 129 -17.87 -14.50 -1.53
C ASN A 129 -17.68 -14.83 -3.04
N PRO A 130 -17.55 -16.12 -3.42
CA PRO A 130 -17.15 -16.53 -4.78
C PRO A 130 -18.17 -16.18 -5.86
N ASP A 131 -19.45 -16.04 -5.49
CA ASP A 131 -20.56 -15.75 -6.41
C ASP A 131 -20.72 -14.25 -6.68
N ALA A 132 -20.00 -13.39 -5.93
CA ALA A 132 -19.99 -11.96 -6.16
C ALA A 132 -18.98 -11.62 -7.27
N ASP A 133 -19.45 -11.05 -8.35
CA ASP A 133 -18.59 -10.47 -9.38
C ASP A 133 -18.21 -9.04 -9.00
N ASP A 134 -17.37 -8.92 -7.97
CA ASP A 134 -16.92 -7.61 -7.47
C ASP A 134 -15.96 -6.93 -8.46
N SER A 135 -15.09 -7.70 -9.09
CA SER A 135 -14.18 -7.19 -10.12
C SER A 135 -14.95 -6.53 -11.27
N GLY A 136 -15.95 -7.23 -11.82
CA GLY A 136 -16.82 -6.68 -12.84
C GLY A 136 -17.64 -5.48 -12.36
N PHE A 137 -18.14 -5.49 -11.13
CA PHE A 137 -18.84 -4.35 -10.53
C PHE A 137 -17.97 -3.10 -10.43
N LEU A 138 -16.74 -3.23 -9.96
CA LEU A 138 -15.80 -2.11 -9.83
C LEU A 138 -15.46 -1.51 -11.20
N MET A 139 -15.24 -2.35 -12.21
CA MET A 139 -15.01 -1.88 -13.59
C MET A 139 -16.25 -1.26 -14.23
N ALA A 140 -17.44 -1.79 -13.97
CA ALA A 140 -18.69 -1.19 -14.43
C ALA A 140 -18.96 0.17 -13.75
N THR A 141 -18.57 0.31 -12.50
CA THR A 141 -18.63 1.59 -11.79
C THR A 141 -17.66 2.60 -12.43
N LEU A 142 -16.42 2.19 -12.73
CA LEU A 142 -15.46 3.04 -13.45
C LEU A 142 -16.04 3.49 -14.81
N ALA A 143 -16.60 2.57 -15.57
CA ALA A 143 -17.21 2.90 -16.86
C ALA A 143 -18.36 3.91 -16.73
N THR A 144 -19.18 3.80 -15.67
CA THR A 144 -20.25 4.77 -15.39
C THR A 144 -19.68 6.16 -15.09
N LEU A 145 -18.58 6.23 -14.31
CA LEU A 145 -17.91 7.49 -14.02
C LEU A 145 -17.28 8.12 -15.25
N GLU A 146 -16.72 7.33 -16.17
CA GLU A 146 -16.17 7.80 -17.46
C GLU A 146 -17.24 8.39 -18.37
N GLU A 147 -18.50 7.96 -18.25
CA GLU A 147 -19.63 8.55 -18.94
C GLU A 147 -20.14 9.84 -18.28
N GLU A 148 -20.02 9.95 -16.95
CA GLU A 148 -20.52 11.09 -16.18
C GLU A 148 -19.51 12.23 -16.03
N TYR A 149 -18.21 11.91 -16.01
CA TYR A 149 -17.13 12.83 -15.68
C TYR A 149 -15.98 12.80 -16.70
N ASN A 150 -15.29 13.91 -16.84
CA ASN A 150 -14.02 13.97 -17.57
C ASN A 150 -12.91 13.43 -16.67
N LEU A 151 -12.63 12.12 -16.78
CA LEU A 151 -11.60 11.46 -16.00
C LEU A 151 -10.25 11.48 -16.71
N GLU A 152 -9.17 11.57 -15.91
CA GLU A 152 -7.80 11.39 -16.38
C GLU A 152 -7.53 9.87 -16.53
N GLN A 153 -7.35 9.41 -17.77
CA GLN A 153 -7.28 7.97 -18.09
C GLN A 153 -6.06 7.27 -17.48
N ASP A 154 -4.98 8.02 -17.29
CA ASP A 154 -3.75 7.53 -16.69
C ASP A 154 -3.70 7.79 -15.15
N SER A 155 -4.84 8.00 -14.51
CA SER A 155 -4.95 8.30 -13.08
C SER A 155 -6.16 7.61 -12.44
N VAL A 156 -6.22 6.29 -12.65
CA VAL A 156 -7.19 5.39 -12.01
C VAL A 156 -6.50 4.62 -10.89
N PHE A 157 -6.96 4.82 -9.67
CA PHE A 157 -6.32 4.32 -8.46
C PHE A 157 -7.26 3.49 -7.62
N PHE A 158 -6.69 2.48 -6.93
CA PHE A 158 -7.41 1.69 -5.94
C PHE A 158 -6.63 1.69 -4.63
N ALA A 159 -7.31 1.93 -3.52
CA ALA A 159 -6.75 1.76 -2.20
C ALA A 159 -7.70 0.94 -1.33
N GLY A 160 -7.19 0.01 -0.54
CA GLY A 160 -8.02 -0.84 0.28
C GLY A 160 -7.40 -1.14 1.64
N PHE A 161 -8.25 -1.55 2.57
CA PHE A 161 -7.88 -2.00 3.90
C PHE A 161 -8.29 -3.46 4.11
N SER A 162 -7.39 -4.28 4.68
CA SER A 162 -7.71 -5.66 5.03
C SER A 162 -8.19 -6.46 3.80
N LEU A 163 -9.39 -7.05 3.82
CA LEU A 163 -9.97 -7.72 2.65
C LEU A 163 -10.14 -6.79 1.44
N GLY A 164 -10.34 -5.48 1.65
CA GLY A 164 -10.35 -4.47 0.58
C GLY A 164 -8.96 -4.27 -0.04
N ALA A 165 -7.89 -4.45 0.73
CA ALA A 165 -6.52 -4.46 0.21
C ALA A 165 -6.26 -5.70 -0.66
N CYS A 166 -6.71 -6.89 -0.22
CA CYS A 166 -6.68 -8.09 -1.06
C CYS A 166 -7.44 -7.88 -2.37
N MET A 167 -8.60 -7.20 -2.32
CA MET A 167 -9.37 -6.86 -3.53
C MET A 167 -8.64 -5.85 -4.42
N SER A 168 -7.88 -4.90 -3.85
CA SER A 168 -7.04 -3.98 -4.64
C SER A 168 -5.96 -4.74 -5.42
N HIS A 169 -5.31 -5.74 -4.80
CA HIS A 169 -4.38 -6.62 -5.51
C HIS A 169 -5.07 -7.40 -6.65
N ARG A 170 -6.25 -7.97 -6.38
CA ARG A 170 -7.03 -8.64 -7.42
C ARG A 170 -7.33 -7.72 -8.60
N MET A 171 -7.77 -6.50 -8.34
CA MET A 171 -8.04 -5.51 -9.38
C MET A 171 -6.80 -5.19 -10.22
N ALA A 172 -5.64 -5.02 -9.58
CA ALA A 172 -4.38 -4.77 -10.28
C ALA A 172 -3.92 -6.00 -11.11
N ILE A 173 -4.15 -7.21 -10.62
CA ILE A 173 -3.83 -8.44 -11.36
C ILE A 173 -4.73 -8.58 -12.58
N GLU A 174 -6.05 -8.42 -12.43
CA GLU A 174 -7.02 -8.65 -13.52
C GLU A 174 -7.11 -7.47 -14.51
N HIS A 175 -6.92 -6.22 -14.03
CA HIS A 175 -7.20 -4.99 -14.80
C HIS A 175 -6.04 -3.97 -14.76
N GLY A 176 -4.81 -4.43 -14.60
CA GLY A 176 -3.63 -3.56 -14.57
C GLY A 176 -3.45 -2.71 -15.82
N ASP A 177 -4.06 -3.09 -16.96
CA ASP A 177 -4.09 -2.27 -18.17
C ASP A 177 -5.01 -1.03 -18.07
N ARG A 178 -5.82 -0.94 -17.02
CA ARG A 178 -6.75 0.16 -16.74
C ARG A 178 -6.45 0.87 -15.41
N ILE A 179 -5.55 0.32 -14.61
CA ILE A 179 -5.24 0.78 -13.25
C ILE A 179 -3.78 1.21 -13.19
N ASN A 180 -3.53 2.43 -12.78
CA ASN A 180 -2.17 3.00 -12.72
C ASN A 180 -1.44 2.66 -11.44
N ALA A 181 -2.15 2.67 -10.32
CA ALA A 181 -1.56 2.31 -9.05
C ALA A 181 -2.59 1.75 -8.06
N ILE A 182 -2.08 0.92 -7.15
CA ILE A 182 -2.83 0.45 -5.98
C ILE A 182 -2.09 0.75 -4.69
N ALA A 183 -2.85 0.88 -3.59
CA ALA A 183 -2.32 0.88 -2.24
C ALA A 183 -3.09 -0.17 -1.41
N ALA A 184 -2.35 -1.10 -0.82
CA ALA A 184 -2.89 -2.18 -0.02
C ALA A 184 -2.44 -1.99 1.43
N VAL A 185 -3.40 -1.81 2.35
CA VAL A 185 -3.13 -1.62 3.77
C VAL A 185 -3.59 -2.85 4.54
N SER A 186 -2.65 -3.54 5.21
CA SER A 186 -2.92 -4.75 5.99
C SER A 186 -3.71 -5.81 5.21
N GLY A 187 -3.32 -6.05 3.96
CA GLY A 187 -3.88 -7.10 3.10
C GLY A 187 -2.79 -7.65 2.19
N VAL A 188 -3.04 -8.72 1.48
CA VAL A 188 -2.04 -9.46 0.72
C VAL A 188 -2.58 -9.94 -0.63
N VAL A 189 -1.71 -10.36 -1.53
CA VAL A 189 -2.13 -11.14 -2.72
C VAL A 189 -2.76 -12.44 -2.23
N GLY A 190 -4.05 -12.62 -2.52
CA GLY A 190 -4.82 -13.78 -2.08
C GLY A 190 -4.32 -15.09 -2.69
N ASN A 191 -4.55 -16.21 -2.01
CA ASN A 191 -4.05 -17.53 -2.40
C ASN A 191 -4.69 -18.10 -3.69
N ASP A 192 -5.80 -17.55 -4.15
CA ASP A 192 -6.35 -17.89 -5.47
C ASP A 192 -5.74 -17.01 -6.59
N MET A 193 -4.91 -16.01 -6.23
CA MET A 193 -4.33 -15.02 -7.14
C MET A 193 -2.80 -15.11 -7.25
N ASP A 194 -2.13 -15.80 -6.34
CA ASP A 194 -0.67 -15.80 -6.17
C ASP A 194 0.11 -16.45 -7.34
N GLU A 195 -0.54 -17.34 -8.10
CA GLU A 195 0.02 -17.95 -9.30
C GLU A 195 -0.41 -17.22 -10.61
N MET A 196 -1.26 -16.19 -10.50
CA MET A 196 -1.71 -15.43 -11.67
C MET A 196 -0.63 -14.47 -12.17
N THR A 197 -0.64 -14.22 -13.47
CA THR A 197 0.22 -13.19 -14.07
C THR A 197 -0.60 -11.92 -14.23
N PRO A 198 -0.18 -10.78 -13.66
CA PRO A 198 -0.88 -9.52 -13.83
C PRO A 198 -1.02 -9.10 -15.29
N ALA A 199 -2.12 -8.42 -15.62
CA ALA A 199 -2.45 -8.00 -16.99
C ALA A 199 -1.45 -6.94 -17.53
N ALA A 200 -0.92 -6.09 -16.64
CA ALA A 200 0.10 -5.08 -16.97
C ALA A 200 0.90 -4.69 -15.72
N ASN A 201 2.00 -3.94 -15.92
CA ASN A 201 2.74 -3.34 -14.81
C ASN A 201 1.89 -2.27 -14.12
N VAL A 202 1.81 -2.31 -12.80
CA VAL A 202 1.04 -1.40 -11.95
C VAL A 202 1.94 -0.91 -10.82
N ASN A 203 1.86 0.37 -10.48
CA ASN A 203 2.53 0.86 -9.27
C ASN A 203 1.82 0.31 -8.03
N VAL A 204 2.57 -0.23 -7.10
CA VAL A 204 1.99 -0.88 -5.91
C VAL A 204 2.62 -0.32 -4.64
N LEU A 205 1.79 0.17 -3.74
CA LEU A 205 2.17 0.50 -2.37
C LEU A 205 1.57 -0.53 -1.41
N GLU A 206 2.43 -1.27 -0.74
CA GLU A 206 2.05 -2.13 0.38
C GLU A 206 2.31 -1.40 1.69
N ILE A 207 1.39 -1.43 2.64
CA ILE A 207 1.54 -0.90 4.01
C ILE A 207 1.14 -1.98 4.98
N PHE A 208 2.09 -2.43 5.83
CA PHE A 208 1.81 -3.57 6.71
C PHE A 208 2.49 -3.45 8.07
N GLY A 209 1.73 -3.76 9.14
CA GLY A 209 2.20 -3.81 10.51
C GLY A 209 2.83 -5.15 10.88
N THR A 210 4.01 -5.13 11.52
CA THR A 210 4.69 -6.39 11.92
C THR A 210 4.03 -7.11 13.08
N SER A 211 3.14 -6.44 13.83
CA SER A 211 2.35 -6.99 14.94
C SER A 211 0.86 -7.06 14.58
N ASP A 212 0.53 -7.18 13.30
CA ASP A 212 -0.85 -7.32 12.82
C ASP A 212 -1.48 -8.59 13.43
N GLU A 213 -2.52 -8.38 14.24
CA GLU A 213 -3.19 -9.44 15.01
C GLU A 213 -4.31 -10.12 14.22
N MET A 214 -4.69 -9.60 13.06
CA MET A 214 -5.75 -10.14 12.21
C MET A 214 -5.18 -10.95 11.05
N ILE A 215 -4.20 -10.39 10.33
CA ILE A 215 -3.49 -11.04 9.24
C ILE A 215 -2.01 -11.04 9.60
N SER A 216 -1.47 -12.22 9.88
CA SER A 216 -0.07 -12.37 10.29
C SER A 216 0.89 -11.86 9.22
N TYR A 217 1.81 -10.98 9.60
CA TYR A 217 2.84 -10.41 8.73
C TYR A 217 3.69 -11.48 8.04
N ASP A 218 4.14 -12.49 8.82
CA ASP A 218 5.13 -13.48 8.37
C ASP A 218 4.52 -14.62 7.54
N ASN A 219 3.22 -14.91 7.73
CA ASN A 219 2.59 -16.11 7.15
C ASN A 219 1.28 -15.82 6.40
N ALA A 220 0.81 -14.56 6.40
CA ALA A 220 -0.53 -14.19 5.90
C ALA A 220 -1.65 -15.06 6.49
N GLU A 221 -1.52 -15.42 7.76
CA GLU A 221 -2.49 -16.27 8.44
C GLU A 221 -3.53 -15.43 9.17
N ILE A 222 -4.80 -15.87 9.07
CA ILE A 222 -5.90 -15.39 9.89
C ILE A 222 -6.28 -16.46 10.91
N SER A 223 -6.70 -16.04 12.12
CA SER A 223 -7.19 -16.92 13.15
C SER A 223 -8.72 -16.86 13.24
N LEU A 224 -9.38 -17.91 12.80
CA LEU A 224 -10.84 -18.06 12.92
C LEU A 224 -11.15 -18.80 14.22
N GLN A 225 -11.63 -18.10 15.24
CA GLN A 225 -11.78 -18.54 16.66
C GLN A 225 -12.12 -20.01 16.92
N SER A 226 -12.95 -20.65 16.11
CA SER A 226 -13.38 -22.04 16.29
C SER A 226 -12.90 -22.95 15.16
N TYR A 227 -12.19 -22.42 14.17
CA TYR A 227 -11.93 -23.10 12.90
C TYR A 227 -10.45 -23.13 12.52
N GLY A 228 -9.55 -22.76 13.45
CA GLY A 228 -8.11 -22.84 13.23
C GLY A 228 -7.47 -21.58 12.67
N THR A 229 -6.19 -21.71 12.29
CA THR A 229 -5.38 -20.66 11.68
C THR A 229 -5.09 -21.05 10.24
N HIS A 230 -5.34 -20.15 9.29
CA HIS A 230 -5.28 -20.44 7.85
C HIS A 230 -4.59 -19.33 7.12
N SER A 231 -3.67 -19.69 6.19
CA SER A 231 -3.08 -18.75 5.26
C SER A 231 -4.12 -18.31 4.23
N ILE A 232 -4.18 -17.01 3.96
CA ILE A 232 -5.09 -16.40 2.99
C ILE A 232 -4.36 -15.91 1.73
N GLY A 233 -3.04 -16.03 1.67
CA GLY A 233 -2.25 -15.56 0.54
C GLY A 233 -0.75 -15.52 0.82
N LEU A 234 -0.06 -14.68 0.08
CA LEU A 234 1.37 -14.46 0.26
C LEU A 234 1.64 -13.64 1.53
N PRO A 235 2.67 -13.98 2.36
CA PRO A 235 3.12 -13.08 3.42
C PRO A 235 3.43 -11.66 2.92
N ALA A 236 3.44 -10.67 3.82
CA ALA A 236 3.60 -9.26 3.45
C ALA A 236 4.83 -9.00 2.56
N GLU A 237 6.02 -9.46 2.95
CA GLU A 237 7.23 -9.30 2.15
C GLU A 237 7.19 -10.12 0.84
N ALA A 238 6.52 -11.27 0.82
CA ALA A 238 6.34 -12.06 -0.39
C ALA A 238 5.35 -11.41 -1.37
N THR A 239 4.32 -10.71 -0.85
CA THR A 239 3.41 -9.88 -1.67
C THR A 239 4.19 -8.74 -2.36
N VAL A 240 5.08 -8.06 -1.62
CA VAL A 240 5.98 -7.04 -2.20
C VAL A 240 6.88 -7.65 -3.27
N GLU A 241 7.48 -8.81 -2.99
CA GLU A 241 8.38 -9.50 -3.94
C GLU A 241 7.64 -9.96 -5.20
N TYR A 242 6.39 -10.43 -5.07
CA TYR A 242 5.54 -10.80 -6.23
C TYR A 242 5.44 -9.63 -7.21
N TRP A 243 5.11 -8.43 -6.72
CA TRP A 243 4.99 -7.24 -7.56
C TRP A 243 6.33 -6.72 -8.06
N ARG A 244 7.37 -6.72 -7.19
CA ARG A 244 8.73 -6.32 -7.57
C ARG A 244 9.25 -7.17 -8.73
N ALA A 245 9.11 -8.50 -8.61
CA ALA A 245 9.57 -9.45 -9.61
C ALA A 245 8.78 -9.32 -10.92
N PHE A 246 7.45 -9.17 -10.86
CA PHE A 246 6.63 -8.97 -12.05
C PHE A 246 6.96 -7.65 -12.76
N ASN A 247 7.05 -6.57 -12.01
CA ASN A 247 7.41 -5.24 -12.53
C ASN A 247 8.87 -5.14 -12.94
N GLN A 248 9.71 -6.10 -12.57
CA GLN A 248 11.16 -6.11 -12.80
C GLN A 248 11.85 -4.86 -12.20
N CYS A 249 11.40 -4.41 -11.04
CA CYS A 249 12.06 -3.35 -10.32
C CYS A 249 13.42 -3.79 -9.78
N ALA A 250 14.25 -2.81 -9.41
CA ALA A 250 15.57 -3.05 -8.80
C ALA A 250 15.49 -4.01 -7.60
N ASP A 251 16.51 -4.88 -7.44
CA ASP A 251 16.57 -5.85 -6.33
C ASP A 251 16.82 -5.19 -4.97
N GLN A 252 17.39 -4.00 -4.96
CA GLN A 252 17.73 -3.26 -3.74
C GLN A 252 16.86 -2.02 -3.66
N PRO A 253 16.07 -1.87 -2.58
CA PRO A 253 15.24 -0.68 -2.40
C PRO A 253 16.07 0.52 -1.95
N LEU A 254 15.57 1.70 -2.22
CA LEU A 254 15.90 2.88 -1.42
C LEU A 254 15.11 2.76 -0.11
N ILE A 255 15.79 3.03 1.01
CA ILE A 255 15.17 2.92 2.34
C ILE A 255 15.15 4.30 2.98
N GLU A 256 13.95 4.75 3.36
CA GLU A 256 13.73 5.93 4.15
C GLU A 256 13.14 5.53 5.50
N ILE A 257 13.66 6.11 6.59
CA ILE A 257 13.13 5.90 7.94
C ILE A 257 12.41 7.19 8.35
N TYR A 258 11.12 7.10 8.61
CA TYR A 258 10.34 8.24 9.09
C TYR A 258 10.77 8.65 10.50
N PRO A 259 10.82 9.95 10.80
CA PRO A 259 11.16 10.43 12.15
C PRO A 259 10.15 9.96 13.20
N ASP A 260 10.62 9.37 14.29
CA ASP A 260 9.78 9.04 15.45
C ASP A 260 9.55 10.32 16.27
N THR A 261 8.40 10.96 16.08
CA THR A 261 8.03 12.24 16.72
C THR A 261 6.94 12.07 17.76
N HIS A 262 6.14 10.99 17.67
CA HIS A 262 5.02 10.74 18.57
C HIS A 262 5.40 9.87 19.77
N ASN A 263 6.49 9.10 19.70
CA ASN A 263 6.90 8.15 20.76
C ASN A 263 5.76 7.21 21.16
N ASP A 264 5.00 6.73 20.19
CA ASP A 264 3.84 5.86 20.36
C ASP A 264 4.20 4.37 20.35
N GLY A 265 5.48 4.07 20.19
CA GLY A 265 6.03 2.72 20.13
C GLY A 265 6.07 2.13 18.73
N LEU A 266 5.67 2.90 17.71
CA LEU A 266 5.75 2.50 16.32
C LEU A 266 6.98 3.12 15.66
N THR A 267 7.51 2.46 14.64
CA THR A 267 8.46 3.07 13.69
C THR A 267 8.07 2.70 12.28
N PHE A 268 8.31 3.61 11.35
CA PHE A 268 7.87 3.49 9.96
C PHE A 268 9.08 3.53 9.03
N GLU A 269 9.14 2.58 8.11
CA GLU A 269 10.22 2.46 7.14
C GLU A 269 9.61 2.32 5.74
N MET A 270 10.00 3.19 4.80
CA MET A 270 9.63 3.09 3.40
C MET A 270 10.73 2.41 2.61
N TYR A 271 10.39 1.35 1.93
CA TYR A 271 11.24 0.63 0.97
C TYR A 271 10.72 0.93 -0.44
N SER A 272 11.50 1.61 -1.26
CA SER A 272 11.13 1.97 -2.63
C SER A 272 11.94 1.17 -3.63
N TYR A 273 11.29 0.27 -4.36
CA TYR A 273 11.85 -0.51 -5.46
C TYR A 273 11.52 0.19 -6.78
N LEU A 274 12.51 0.84 -7.37
CA LEU A 274 12.39 1.68 -8.57
C LEU A 274 12.84 0.96 -9.83
N ASP A 275 12.84 1.69 -10.96
CA ASP A 275 13.36 1.27 -12.25
C ASP A 275 12.66 0.02 -12.84
N GLY A 276 11.38 -0.16 -12.54
CA GLY A 276 10.57 -1.22 -13.13
C GLY A 276 10.24 -1.00 -14.60
N GLN A 277 9.74 -2.03 -15.26
CA GLN A 277 9.24 -1.92 -16.63
C GLN A 277 8.08 -0.93 -16.71
N ASN A 278 8.02 -0.16 -17.82
CA ASN A 278 7.02 0.89 -18.04
C ASN A 278 6.98 1.94 -16.92
N ASP A 279 8.15 2.28 -16.37
CA ASP A 279 8.33 3.24 -15.26
C ASP A 279 7.57 2.85 -13.99
N SER A 280 7.24 1.56 -13.84
CA SER A 280 6.57 1.05 -12.65
C SER A 280 7.51 0.98 -11.44
N HIS A 281 6.93 1.10 -10.25
CA HIS A 281 7.65 0.98 -8.99
C HIS A 281 6.81 0.29 -7.92
N VAL A 282 7.48 -0.25 -6.91
CA VAL A 282 6.84 -0.88 -5.76
C VAL A 282 7.34 -0.21 -4.50
N GLY A 283 6.41 0.28 -3.69
CA GLY A 283 6.65 0.83 -2.38
C GLY A 283 6.22 -0.14 -1.30
N PHE A 284 6.93 -0.17 -0.19
CA PHE A 284 6.54 -0.92 0.99
C PHE A 284 6.76 -0.07 2.24
N ILE A 285 5.70 0.29 2.94
CA ILE A 285 5.78 0.91 4.27
C ILE A 285 5.66 -0.20 5.31
N LYS A 286 6.79 -0.56 5.90
CA LYS A 286 6.86 -1.49 7.02
C LYS A 286 6.65 -0.73 8.32
N VAL A 287 5.66 -1.16 9.09
CA VAL A 287 5.32 -0.53 10.37
C VAL A 287 5.73 -1.47 11.49
N ASN A 288 6.87 -1.19 12.12
CA ASN A 288 7.36 -2.01 13.22
C ASN A 288 6.43 -1.83 14.43
N ASP A 289 6.05 -2.95 15.05
CA ASP A 289 5.05 -3.06 16.11
C ASP A 289 3.63 -2.58 15.71
N GLY A 290 3.40 -2.30 14.41
CA GLY A 290 2.10 -1.89 13.87
C GLY A 290 1.08 -3.01 13.94
N MET A 291 -0.16 -2.66 14.30
CA MET A 291 -1.32 -3.54 14.40
C MET A 291 -2.20 -3.43 13.16
N HIS A 292 -3.28 -4.24 13.08
CA HIS A 292 -4.27 -4.21 12.00
C HIS A 292 -5.11 -2.92 12.02
N ARG A 293 -4.56 -1.80 11.52
CA ARG A 293 -5.18 -0.47 11.60
C ARG A 293 -4.86 0.40 10.40
N TRP A 294 -5.75 1.37 10.17
CA TRP A 294 -5.46 2.55 9.34
C TRP A 294 -4.94 3.65 10.25
N TYR A 295 -3.65 3.99 10.15
CA TYR A 295 -3.05 5.02 11.00
C TYR A 295 -3.22 6.42 10.40
N SER A 296 -3.39 7.42 11.28
CA SER A 296 -3.57 8.82 10.89
C SER A 296 -2.49 9.71 11.51
N GLY A 297 -2.08 10.75 10.81
CA GLY A 297 -1.04 11.68 11.24
C GLY A 297 -1.36 12.51 12.49
N ASN A 298 -2.59 12.47 12.98
CA ASN A 298 -2.97 13.15 14.23
C ASN A 298 -2.45 12.43 15.48
N THR A 299 -2.17 11.14 15.38
CA THR A 299 -1.78 10.27 16.51
C THR A 299 -0.51 9.47 16.24
N ASN A 300 -0.03 9.45 15.00
CA ASN A 300 1.11 8.66 14.55
C ASN A 300 2.05 9.51 13.70
N ASP A 301 3.26 9.01 13.44
CA ASP A 301 4.29 9.74 12.71
C ASP A 301 3.96 9.95 11.22
N ILE A 302 3.12 9.08 10.66
CA ILE A 302 2.62 9.22 9.27
C ILE A 302 1.11 9.12 9.23
N ASP A 303 0.53 9.65 8.15
CA ASP A 303 -0.86 9.49 7.78
C ASP A 303 -0.96 8.62 6.53
N TYR A 304 -1.61 7.45 6.65
CA TYR A 304 -1.69 6.51 5.53
C TYR A 304 -2.38 7.11 4.31
N THR A 305 -3.42 7.92 4.51
CA THR A 305 -4.11 8.58 3.40
C THR A 305 -3.17 9.55 2.67
N GLU A 306 -2.35 10.30 3.42
CA GLU A 306 -1.35 11.20 2.86
C GLU A 306 -0.27 10.44 2.09
N GLU A 307 0.29 9.37 2.67
CA GLU A 307 1.34 8.56 2.02
C GLU A 307 0.82 7.88 0.74
N ILE A 308 -0.43 7.38 0.75
CA ILE A 308 -1.08 6.81 -0.43
C ILE A 308 -1.22 7.87 -1.53
N ILE A 309 -1.69 9.07 -1.19
CA ILE A 309 -1.81 10.16 -2.16
C ILE A 309 -0.45 10.59 -2.72
N LYS A 310 0.59 10.69 -1.87
CA LYS A 310 1.97 10.98 -2.32
C LYS A 310 2.45 9.91 -3.30
N PHE A 311 2.25 8.65 -2.98
CA PHE A 311 2.63 7.54 -3.85
C PHE A 311 1.93 7.61 -5.20
N PHE A 312 0.62 7.84 -5.23
CA PHE A 312 -0.17 7.92 -6.47
C PHE A 312 0.16 9.14 -7.33
N THR A 313 0.61 10.23 -6.72
CA THR A 313 1.02 11.44 -7.46
C THR A 313 2.48 11.43 -7.91
N GLY A 314 3.22 10.38 -7.62
CA GLY A 314 4.66 10.32 -7.89
C GLY A 314 5.47 11.33 -7.07
N THR A 315 4.85 11.98 -6.09
CA THR A 315 5.54 12.84 -5.13
C THR A 315 6.10 12.00 -3.97
N ILE A 316 6.75 10.88 -4.30
CA ILE A 316 7.77 10.34 -3.40
C ILE A 316 8.82 11.44 -3.39
N ASP A 317 8.86 12.21 -2.31
CA ASP A 317 9.89 13.22 -2.13
C ASP A 317 11.25 12.50 -1.98
N VAL A 318 11.79 12.01 -3.08
CA VAL A 318 13.23 11.68 -3.19
C VAL A 318 14.10 12.95 -3.07
N THR A 319 13.48 14.11 -2.81
CA THR A 319 14.19 15.39 -2.68
C THR A 319 14.84 15.59 -1.32
N ASP A 320 14.53 14.77 -0.30
CA ASP A 320 15.30 14.69 0.94
C ASP A 320 16.25 13.48 1.00
N VAL A 321 16.36 12.70 -0.05
CA VAL A 321 17.62 12.02 -0.34
C VAL A 321 18.59 13.15 -0.73
N GLU A 322 19.12 13.87 0.28
CA GLU A 322 20.47 14.41 0.15
C GLU A 322 21.26 13.29 -0.52
N GLU A 323 21.72 13.56 -1.70
CA GLU A 323 22.51 12.65 -2.52
C GLU A 323 23.58 12.03 -1.62
N LEU A 324 23.30 10.88 -0.99
CA LEU A 324 24.28 10.12 -0.21
C LEU A 324 25.55 9.84 -1.03
N ALA A 325 25.48 10.10 -2.36
CA ALA A 325 26.63 10.13 -3.23
C ALA A 325 27.66 11.22 -2.86
N GLU A 326 27.27 12.36 -2.29
CA GLU A 326 28.22 13.36 -1.77
C GLU A 326 28.68 13.08 -0.34
N THR A 327 27.97 12.23 0.41
CA THR A 327 28.35 11.85 1.79
C THR A 327 29.04 10.49 1.89
N ALA A 328 29.15 9.73 0.81
CA ALA A 328 29.89 8.49 0.81
C ALA A 328 31.36 8.74 1.17
N LEU A 329 31.81 8.14 2.26
CA LEU A 329 33.19 8.21 2.68
C LEU A 329 34.06 7.46 1.64
N ASN A 330 34.97 8.13 0.97
CA ASN A 330 35.82 7.48 -0.02
C ASN A 330 36.84 6.58 0.66
N VAL A 331 36.63 5.25 0.57
CA VAL A 331 37.45 4.21 1.23
C VAL A 331 38.07 3.29 0.16
N TYR A 332 39.39 3.29 0.07
CA TYR A 332 40.10 2.42 -0.90
C TYR A 332 41.46 1.95 -0.38
N PRO A 333 41.94 0.78 -0.87
CA PRO A 333 41.23 -0.16 -1.73
C PRO A 333 40.08 -0.86 -1.00
N ASN A 334 39.08 -1.27 -1.75
CA ASN A 334 37.96 -2.07 -1.21
C ASN A 334 37.56 -3.10 -2.29
N PRO A 335 37.78 -4.41 -2.10
CA PRO A 335 38.32 -5.08 -0.91
C PRO A 335 39.76 -4.69 -0.52
N ALA A 336 40.02 -4.68 0.77
CA ALA A 336 41.31 -4.32 1.37
C ALA A 336 42.01 -5.53 2.04
N LYS A 337 43.35 -5.46 2.18
CA LYS A 337 44.14 -6.48 2.89
C LYS A 337 44.67 -5.95 4.23
N ASP A 338 45.65 -5.05 4.16
CA ASP A 338 46.40 -4.61 5.32
C ASP A 338 46.16 -3.15 5.69
N PHE A 339 45.68 -2.33 4.76
CA PHE A 339 45.41 -0.92 4.98
C PHE A 339 44.34 -0.38 4.06
N ILE A 340 43.73 0.72 4.48
CA ILE A 340 42.80 1.52 3.67
C ILE A 340 43.24 2.98 3.68
N PHE A 341 42.83 3.71 2.65
CA PHE A 341 42.83 5.16 2.65
C PHE A 341 41.39 5.67 2.83
N VAL A 342 41.26 6.75 3.59
CA VAL A 342 39.97 7.42 3.82
C VAL A 342 40.20 8.92 3.54
N GLU A 343 39.55 9.44 2.51
CA GLU A 343 39.73 10.83 2.10
C GLU A 343 38.85 11.79 2.91
N GLY A 344 39.45 12.94 3.27
CA GLY A 344 38.73 14.07 3.86
C GLY A 344 38.19 13.83 5.29
N SER A 345 38.86 12.97 6.08
CA SER A 345 38.37 12.59 7.42
C SER A 345 39.44 12.75 8.49
N GLU A 346 39.11 13.43 9.61
CA GLU A 346 39.98 13.60 10.76
C GLU A 346 39.83 12.48 11.80
N ASN A 347 38.62 11.92 11.95
CA ASN A 347 38.29 10.83 12.88
C ASN A 347 37.54 9.73 12.16
N VAL A 348 38.09 8.54 12.15
CA VAL A 348 37.51 7.36 11.47
C VAL A 348 37.31 6.25 12.47
N GLY A 349 36.10 5.73 12.58
CA GLY A 349 35.75 4.51 13.29
C GLY A 349 35.48 3.37 12.32
N ILE A 350 35.96 2.16 12.63
CA ILE A 350 35.61 0.92 11.91
C ILE A 350 34.79 0.05 12.84
N TYR A 351 33.66 -0.42 12.35
CA TYR A 351 32.65 -1.16 13.11
C TYR A 351 32.38 -2.52 12.47
N ASP A 352 32.16 -3.54 13.27
CA ASP A 352 31.68 -4.85 12.80
C ASP A 352 30.17 -4.81 12.45
N LEU A 353 29.64 -5.91 11.96
CA LEU A 353 28.22 -6.05 11.56
C LEU A 353 27.25 -5.90 12.74
N CYS A 354 27.73 -5.99 13.98
CA CYS A 354 26.92 -5.79 15.18
C CYS A 354 26.99 -4.34 15.69
N GLY A 355 27.60 -3.41 14.93
CA GLY A 355 27.77 -2.00 15.31
C GLY A 355 28.83 -1.77 16.38
N LYS A 356 29.62 -2.79 16.75
CA LYS A 356 30.71 -2.64 17.72
C LYS A 356 31.93 -2.01 17.04
N MET A 357 32.47 -0.94 17.61
CA MET A 357 33.71 -0.35 17.14
C MET A 357 34.88 -1.32 17.36
N VAL A 358 35.57 -1.69 16.28
CA VAL A 358 36.71 -2.62 16.29
C VAL A 358 38.04 -1.93 16.05
N LEU A 359 38.02 -0.71 15.46
CA LEU A 359 39.23 0.10 15.24
C LEU A 359 38.84 1.58 15.19
N GLN A 360 39.71 2.46 15.71
CA GLN A 360 39.58 3.90 15.59
C GLN A 360 40.90 4.52 15.14
N SER A 361 40.85 5.50 14.25
CA SER A 361 41.98 6.25 13.75
C SER A 361 41.69 7.75 13.82
N GLN A 362 42.67 8.53 14.22
CA GLN A 362 42.58 10.00 14.28
C GLN A 362 43.71 10.61 13.42
N GLY A 363 43.33 11.56 12.58
CA GLY A 363 44.25 12.36 11.79
C GLY A 363 45.08 11.62 10.72
N ALA A 364 44.75 10.39 10.40
CA ALA A 364 45.48 9.61 9.43
C ALA A 364 44.62 9.28 8.18
N SER A 365 45.11 9.68 7.01
CA SER A 365 44.49 9.32 5.73
C SER A 365 44.76 7.84 5.35
N LYS A 366 45.74 7.20 5.99
CA LYS A 366 46.05 5.76 5.80
C LYS A 366 45.84 5.04 7.13
N ILE A 367 44.99 4.05 7.15
CA ILE A 367 44.59 3.28 8.33
C ILE A 367 45.06 1.84 8.17
N ASP A 368 45.83 1.35 9.15
CA ASP A 368 46.24 -0.04 9.23
C ASP A 368 45.08 -0.89 9.74
N ILE A 369 44.66 -1.87 8.94
CA ILE A 369 43.59 -2.82 9.24
C ILE A 369 44.09 -4.29 9.30
N SER A 370 45.39 -4.47 9.40
CA SER A 370 46.02 -5.82 9.42
C SER A 370 45.59 -6.66 10.62
N SER A 371 45.08 -6.04 11.68
CA SER A 371 44.52 -6.71 12.87
C SER A 371 43.10 -7.21 12.70
N LEU A 372 42.37 -6.74 11.67
CA LEU A 372 40.95 -7.13 11.45
C LEU A 372 40.92 -8.49 10.72
N PRO A 373 40.08 -9.44 11.17
CA PRO A 373 39.78 -10.66 10.42
C PRO A 373 39.22 -10.41 9.02
N ASP A 374 39.31 -11.40 8.11
CA ASP A 374 38.55 -11.34 6.87
C ASP A 374 37.06 -11.23 7.18
N GLY A 375 36.38 -10.29 6.54
CA GLY A 375 35.00 -10.01 6.81
C GLY A 375 34.50 -8.68 6.25
N MET A 376 33.27 -8.35 6.59
CA MET A 376 32.63 -7.09 6.24
C MET A 376 32.60 -6.16 7.46
N TYR A 377 32.87 -4.90 7.21
CA TYR A 377 32.91 -3.83 8.22
C TYR A 377 32.29 -2.56 7.68
N PHE A 378 31.96 -1.63 8.57
CA PHE A 378 31.56 -0.28 8.23
C PHE A 378 32.62 0.72 8.68
N VAL A 379 33.00 1.63 7.79
CA VAL A 379 33.92 2.74 8.08
C VAL A 379 33.10 4.00 8.19
N ARG A 380 33.17 4.67 9.34
CA ARG A 380 32.38 5.89 9.64
C ARG A 380 33.28 7.05 10.03
N SER A 381 32.95 8.25 9.53
CA SER A 381 33.56 9.51 9.95
C SER A 381 32.49 10.60 9.97
N GLY A 382 32.11 11.05 11.18
CA GLY A 382 30.96 11.92 11.37
C GLY A 382 29.67 11.22 10.91
N GLU A 383 28.93 11.86 10.04
CA GLU A 383 27.71 11.32 9.43
C GLU A 383 27.99 10.46 8.18
N ARG A 384 29.21 10.51 7.64
CA ARG A 384 29.59 9.74 6.46
C ARG A 384 29.97 8.31 6.80
N CYS A 385 29.48 7.36 6.01
CA CYS A 385 29.75 5.93 6.19
C CYS A 385 30.04 5.27 4.83
N ASN A 386 30.85 4.20 4.85
CA ASN A 386 31.01 3.30 3.71
C ASN A 386 31.30 1.87 4.18
N LYS A 387 30.94 0.90 3.34
CA LYS A 387 31.23 -0.51 3.54
C LYS A 387 32.68 -0.80 3.24
N LEU A 388 33.32 -1.63 4.05
CA LEU A 388 34.67 -2.14 3.86
C LEU A 388 34.66 -3.67 3.84
N VAL A 389 35.25 -4.27 2.83
CA VAL A 389 35.49 -5.71 2.76
C VAL A 389 36.96 -5.95 3.01
N VAL A 390 37.30 -6.70 4.06
CA VAL A 390 38.67 -7.19 4.34
C VAL A 390 38.79 -8.61 3.79
N ARG A 391 39.76 -8.81 2.89
CA ARG A 391 40.01 -10.11 2.28
C ARG A 391 41.54 -10.26 2.02
N ARG A 392 42.16 -11.26 2.68
CA ARG A 392 43.58 -11.58 2.54
C ARG A 392 43.86 -12.71 1.56
#